data_2ba974407ec6d7f0d85573bd454d2a92
#
_entry.id   2ba974407ec6d7f0d85573bd454d2a92
#
_cell.length_a   1.000
_cell.length_b   1.000
_cell.length_c   1.000
_cell.angle_alpha   90.00
_cell.angle_beta   90.00
_cell.angle_gamma   90.00
#
_symmetry.space_group_name_H-M   'P 1'
#
loop_
_entity.id
_entity.type
_entity.pdbx_description
1 polymer ?
#
loop_
_entity_poly.entity_id
_entity_poly.type
_entity_poly.pdbx_seq_one_letter_code
_entity_poly.pdbx_strand_id
1 'polypeptide(L)'
;MRWGIAGYGDIVTRRVLPALHALGEEPVALWGRDPRRAARTAEQHGVAGSGTDIDVLLSGVDAVYIATPVVHHVPLARAVLGAGLPVLIEKPLAGGLGTGATLDTAGRCAGVAYYRRLAPTVRRLREELDDWTPDRVEVRFRCAFAPGPDDPMRWRTDPALSGGGVLADAGSHRIDLLLHLFGRPHELTARLGGRFPDGAERRAELTLAWRSGLQAHCLVEWGEGSPVDLVRLTGGGRTVTLAPLDSGRMHAPPGPPSLLPPAANPHQPLLADFAHAVATGADPVCPVGEARLVDDVIVAAERSDAAGGRPVRPWG
;
A
#
# COMPACT_ATOMS: atom_id res chain seq x y z
N MET A 1 10.47 18.76 -9.02
CA MET A 1 9.82 18.10 -10.17
C MET A 1 8.40 18.64 -10.31
N ARG A 2 7.86 18.60 -11.55
CA ARG A 2 6.49 18.98 -11.86
C ARG A 2 5.61 17.72 -11.87
N TRP A 3 4.59 17.70 -11.01
CA TRP A 3 3.76 16.51 -10.79
C TRP A 3 2.39 16.62 -11.43
N GLY A 4 1.99 15.59 -12.18
CA GLY A 4 0.61 15.30 -12.50
C GLY A 4 -0.03 14.41 -11.44
N ILE A 5 -1.25 14.72 -11.00
CA ILE A 5 -1.96 14.00 -9.96
C ILE A 5 -3.26 13.44 -10.52
N ALA A 6 -3.40 12.11 -10.55
CA ALA A 6 -4.64 11.45 -10.91
C ALA A 6 -5.46 11.12 -9.65
N GLY A 7 -6.59 11.79 -9.49
CA GLY A 7 -7.47 11.70 -8.33
C GLY A 7 -7.43 12.94 -7.44
N TYR A 8 -8.49 13.13 -6.66
CA TYR A 8 -8.68 14.26 -5.74
C TYR A 8 -9.38 13.83 -4.45
N GLY A 9 -9.16 12.58 -4.07
CA GLY A 9 -9.66 12.01 -2.82
C GLY A 9 -8.86 12.45 -1.59
N ASP A 10 -9.28 11.97 -0.42
CA ASP A 10 -8.68 12.30 0.88
C ASP A 10 -7.16 12.09 0.94
N ILE A 11 -6.66 11.01 0.31
CA ILE A 11 -5.22 10.76 0.31
C ILE A 11 -4.46 11.87 -0.42
N VAL A 12 -5.00 12.36 -1.53
CA VAL A 12 -4.40 13.46 -2.30
C VAL A 12 -4.41 14.75 -1.49
N THR A 13 -5.57 15.14 -0.97
CA THR A 13 -5.74 16.44 -0.31
C THR A 13 -5.08 16.50 1.08
N ARG A 14 -5.08 15.39 1.83
CA ARG A 14 -4.56 15.36 3.20
C ARG A 14 -3.10 14.90 3.29
N ARG A 15 -2.56 14.22 2.27
CA ARG A 15 -1.23 13.62 2.34
C ARG A 15 -0.34 14.04 1.17
N VAL A 16 -0.76 13.78 -0.09
CA VAL A 16 0.11 13.94 -1.26
C VAL A 16 0.42 15.40 -1.53
N LEU A 17 -0.61 16.24 -1.72
CA LEU A 17 -0.40 17.67 -2.00
C LEU A 17 0.36 18.39 -0.87
N PRO A 18 0.00 18.22 0.43
CA PRO A 18 0.80 18.81 1.51
C PRO A 18 2.25 18.31 1.55
N ALA A 19 2.51 17.03 1.22
CA ALA A 19 3.85 16.50 1.19
C ALA A 19 4.68 17.05 0.03
N LEU A 20 4.10 17.19 -1.17
CA LEU A 20 4.75 17.80 -2.32
C LEU A 20 5.14 19.24 -2.01
N HIS A 21 4.22 20.05 -1.48
CA HIS A 21 4.53 21.44 -1.09
C HIS A 21 5.64 21.51 -0.03
N ALA A 22 5.60 20.63 0.98
CA ALA A 22 6.64 20.58 2.02
C ALA A 22 8.02 20.19 1.49
N LEU A 23 8.09 19.50 0.36
CA LEU A 23 9.32 19.12 -0.34
C LEU A 23 9.79 20.17 -1.37
N GLY A 24 9.02 21.23 -1.61
CA GLY A 24 9.29 22.17 -2.68
C GLY A 24 9.03 21.60 -4.08
N GLU A 25 8.23 20.53 -4.16
CA GLU A 25 7.79 19.91 -5.40
C GLU A 25 6.56 20.65 -5.95
N GLU A 26 6.36 20.65 -7.27
CA GLU A 26 5.30 21.42 -7.93
C GLU A 26 4.17 20.53 -8.43
N PRO A 27 3.02 20.42 -7.75
CA PRO A 27 1.82 19.82 -8.32
C PRO A 27 1.23 20.78 -9.36
N VAL A 28 1.37 20.45 -10.66
CA VAL A 28 0.98 21.35 -11.75
C VAL A 28 -0.32 20.93 -12.45
N ALA A 29 -0.73 19.67 -12.33
CA ALA A 29 -1.93 19.16 -12.98
C ALA A 29 -2.72 18.23 -12.04
N LEU A 30 -4.05 18.40 -12.01
CA LEU A 30 -4.98 17.55 -11.27
C LEU A 30 -6.02 16.96 -12.21
N TRP A 31 -6.01 15.66 -12.38
CA TRP A 31 -6.93 14.94 -13.23
C TRP A 31 -8.00 14.18 -12.43
N GLY A 32 -9.23 14.16 -12.93
CA GLY A 32 -10.28 13.34 -12.35
C GLY A 32 -11.59 13.39 -13.12
N ARG A 33 -12.53 12.50 -12.81
CA ARG A 33 -13.78 12.30 -13.58
C ARG A 33 -14.77 13.46 -13.51
N ASP A 34 -14.79 14.22 -12.42
CA ASP A 34 -15.68 15.35 -12.22
C ASP A 34 -14.89 16.66 -12.39
N PRO A 35 -15.14 17.43 -13.48
CA PRO A 35 -14.38 18.62 -13.77
C PRO A 35 -14.57 19.73 -12.71
N ARG A 36 -15.77 19.84 -12.12
CA ARG A 36 -16.05 20.85 -11.09
C ARG A 36 -15.29 20.53 -9.79
N ARG A 37 -15.24 19.26 -9.42
CA ARG A 37 -14.49 18.83 -8.25
C ARG A 37 -12.99 18.92 -8.46
N ALA A 38 -12.50 18.56 -9.64
CA ALA A 38 -11.09 18.72 -10.00
C ALA A 38 -10.66 20.19 -9.92
N ALA A 39 -11.40 21.10 -10.56
CA ALA A 39 -11.10 22.54 -10.54
C ALA A 39 -11.10 23.13 -9.13
N ARG A 40 -12.11 22.84 -8.33
CA ARG A 40 -12.20 23.30 -6.94
C ARG A 40 -11.03 22.79 -6.08
N THR A 41 -10.66 21.51 -6.22
CA THR A 41 -9.53 20.94 -5.47
C THR A 41 -8.22 21.58 -5.93
N ALA A 42 -8.03 21.78 -7.22
CA ALA A 42 -6.86 22.47 -7.78
C ALA A 42 -6.71 23.88 -7.21
N GLU A 43 -7.77 24.68 -7.24
CA GLU A 43 -7.80 26.02 -6.65
C GLU A 43 -7.46 26.03 -5.16
N GLN A 44 -8.09 25.15 -4.38
CA GLN A 44 -7.86 25.06 -2.93
C GLN A 44 -6.44 24.70 -2.54
N HIS A 45 -5.73 23.98 -3.39
CA HIS A 45 -4.38 23.47 -3.12
C HIS A 45 -3.29 24.10 -4.00
N GLY A 46 -3.61 25.17 -4.76
CA GLY A 46 -2.62 25.88 -5.57
C GLY A 46 -2.07 25.08 -6.75
N VAL A 47 -2.86 24.13 -7.30
CA VAL A 47 -2.49 23.39 -8.51
C VAL A 47 -2.93 24.17 -9.74
N ALA A 48 -1.99 24.42 -10.66
CA ALA A 48 -2.22 25.36 -11.77
C ALA A 48 -3.25 24.85 -12.81
N GLY A 49 -3.25 23.55 -13.11
CA GLY A 49 -4.11 22.92 -14.11
C GLY A 49 -5.04 21.87 -13.55
N SER A 50 -6.23 21.72 -14.12
CA SER A 50 -7.13 20.62 -13.79
C SER A 50 -8.00 20.24 -14.98
N GLY A 51 -8.43 18.98 -15.05
CA GLY A 51 -9.32 18.54 -16.13
C GLY A 51 -9.70 17.07 -16.05
N THR A 52 -10.45 16.65 -17.07
CA THR A 52 -10.93 15.27 -17.24
C THR A 52 -10.25 14.54 -18.39
N ASP A 53 -9.56 15.29 -19.26
CA ASP A 53 -8.76 14.71 -20.34
C ASP A 53 -7.43 14.19 -19.77
N ILE A 54 -7.00 13.03 -20.25
CA ILE A 54 -5.73 12.42 -19.84
C ILE A 54 -4.54 13.29 -20.24
N ASP A 55 -4.65 14.08 -21.28
CA ASP A 55 -3.60 14.99 -21.74
C ASP A 55 -3.24 16.05 -20.69
N VAL A 56 -4.20 16.48 -19.86
CA VAL A 56 -3.93 17.36 -18.72
C VAL A 56 -2.96 16.72 -17.73
N LEU A 57 -3.09 15.40 -17.54
CA LEU A 57 -2.23 14.65 -16.65
C LEU A 57 -0.82 14.41 -17.20
N LEU A 58 -0.70 14.30 -18.52
CA LEU A 58 0.53 13.88 -19.20
C LEU A 58 1.37 15.05 -19.74
N SER A 59 0.77 16.23 -19.90
CA SER A 59 1.45 17.37 -20.53
C SER A 59 2.21 18.22 -19.53
N GLY A 60 3.48 18.46 -19.82
CA GLY A 60 4.31 19.39 -19.04
C GLY A 60 4.56 18.96 -17.61
N VAL A 61 4.59 17.66 -17.34
CA VAL A 61 4.92 17.04 -16.05
C VAL A 61 6.18 16.19 -16.16
N ASP A 62 6.88 16.00 -15.06
CA ASP A 62 8.07 15.16 -14.96
C ASP A 62 7.75 13.78 -14.39
N ALA A 63 6.66 13.67 -13.62
CA ALA A 63 6.17 12.42 -13.03
C ALA A 63 4.68 12.50 -12.74
N VAL A 64 4.04 11.35 -12.58
CA VAL A 64 2.62 11.24 -12.24
C VAL A 64 2.41 10.45 -10.95
N TYR A 65 1.53 10.96 -10.07
CA TYR A 65 1.01 10.25 -8.91
C TYR A 65 -0.41 9.77 -9.17
N ILE A 66 -0.69 8.47 -9.03
CA ILE A 66 -2.02 7.88 -9.24
C ILE A 66 -2.65 7.53 -7.90
N ALA A 67 -3.78 8.17 -7.57
CA ALA A 67 -4.56 7.97 -6.35
C ALA A 67 -6.08 7.87 -6.65
N THR A 68 -6.42 7.13 -7.66
CA THR A 68 -7.78 6.78 -8.06
C THR A 68 -8.27 5.53 -7.32
N PRO A 69 -9.52 5.06 -7.48
CA PRO A 69 -9.88 3.69 -7.14
C PRO A 69 -8.99 2.65 -7.86
N VAL A 70 -8.74 1.51 -7.20
CA VAL A 70 -7.73 0.51 -7.61
C VAL A 70 -7.91 0.02 -9.05
N VAL A 71 -9.16 -0.15 -9.49
CA VAL A 71 -9.48 -0.59 -10.87
C VAL A 71 -8.86 0.31 -11.95
N HIS A 72 -8.55 1.56 -11.63
CA HIS A 72 -7.96 2.52 -12.56
C HIS A 72 -6.43 2.62 -12.47
N HIS A 73 -5.78 2.00 -11.46
CA HIS A 73 -4.34 2.10 -11.24
C HIS A 73 -3.55 1.62 -12.45
N VAL A 74 -3.73 0.37 -12.85
CA VAL A 74 -2.97 -0.24 -13.95
C VAL A 74 -3.28 0.41 -15.32
N PRO A 75 -4.55 0.68 -15.70
CA PRO A 75 -4.85 1.39 -16.94
C PRO A 75 -4.19 2.78 -17.03
N LEU A 76 -4.26 3.58 -15.97
CA LEU A 76 -3.63 4.90 -15.92
C LEU A 76 -2.10 4.80 -15.91
N ALA A 77 -1.54 3.89 -15.12
CA ALA A 77 -0.09 3.67 -15.09
C ALA A 77 0.46 3.28 -16.47
N ARG A 78 -0.27 2.44 -17.22
CA ARG A 78 0.08 2.08 -18.59
C ARG A 78 0.09 3.29 -19.52
N ALA A 79 -0.89 4.18 -19.42
CA ALA A 79 -0.93 5.40 -20.21
C ALA A 79 0.24 6.34 -19.88
N VAL A 80 0.55 6.53 -18.60
CA VAL A 80 1.67 7.34 -18.11
C VAL A 80 3.01 6.78 -18.60
N LEU A 81 3.25 5.48 -18.42
CA LEU A 81 4.47 4.80 -18.86
C LEU A 81 4.60 4.83 -20.39
N GLY A 82 3.48 4.67 -21.12
CA GLY A 82 3.43 4.78 -22.56
C GLY A 82 3.78 6.19 -23.09
N ALA A 83 3.52 7.21 -22.29
CA ALA A 83 3.97 8.59 -22.54
C ALA A 83 5.44 8.83 -22.14
N GLY A 84 6.14 7.81 -21.66
CA GLY A 84 7.54 7.89 -21.25
C GLY A 84 7.76 8.53 -19.87
N LEU A 85 6.71 8.69 -19.06
CA LEU A 85 6.77 9.36 -17.76
C LEU A 85 6.93 8.35 -16.60
N PRO A 86 7.71 8.69 -15.56
CA PRO A 86 7.72 7.98 -14.29
C PRO A 86 6.36 8.02 -13.59
N VAL A 87 6.05 6.94 -12.82
CA VAL A 87 4.76 6.84 -12.13
C VAL A 87 4.89 6.30 -10.72
N LEU A 88 4.27 6.98 -9.76
CA LEU A 88 4.04 6.48 -8.40
C LEU A 88 2.56 6.19 -8.20
N ILE A 89 2.21 4.96 -7.83
CA ILE A 89 0.84 4.45 -7.79
C ILE A 89 0.43 4.19 -6.34
N GLU A 90 -0.78 4.59 -5.95
CA GLU A 90 -1.33 4.19 -4.66
C GLU A 90 -1.47 2.66 -4.55
N LYS A 91 -1.38 2.21 -3.31
CA LYS A 91 -1.55 0.78 -2.98
C LYS A 91 -3.05 0.39 -2.89
N PRO A 92 -3.37 -0.89 -3.11
CA PRO A 92 -2.53 -1.90 -3.76
C PRO A 92 -2.36 -1.60 -5.24
N LEU A 93 -1.39 -2.20 -5.91
CA LEU A 93 -1.20 -1.98 -7.35
C LEU A 93 -2.47 -2.39 -8.11
N ALA A 94 -2.98 -3.58 -7.88
CA ALA A 94 -4.23 -4.09 -8.46
C ALA A 94 -5.05 -4.96 -7.47
N GLY A 95 -4.47 -5.40 -6.35
CA GLY A 95 -5.13 -6.31 -5.43
C GLY A 95 -5.57 -7.61 -6.10
N GLY A 96 -6.77 -8.07 -5.77
CA GLY A 96 -7.39 -9.28 -6.34
C GLY A 96 -7.85 -9.14 -7.81
N LEU A 97 -7.77 -7.94 -8.43
CA LEU A 97 -8.13 -7.77 -9.85
C LEU A 97 -7.16 -8.51 -10.80
N GLY A 98 -5.96 -8.87 -10.33
CA GLY A 98 -4.97 -9.62 -11.11
C GLY A 98 -4.33 -8.84 -12.27
N THR A 99 -4.74 -7.60 -12.52
CA THR A 99 -4.26 -6.78 -13.65
C THR A 99 -2.83 -6.27 -13.47
N GLY A 100 -2.30 -6.27 -12.25
CA GLY A 100 -0.93 -5.84 -11.92
C GLY A 100 0.13 -6.67 -12.65
N ALA A 101 -0.12 -7.95 -12.88
CA ALA A 101 0.78 -8.85 -13.59
C ALA A 101 1.10 -8.40 -15.04
N THR A 102 0.24 -7.57 -15.64
CA THR A 102 0.36 -7.13 -17.04
C THR A 102 0.97 -5.74 -17.20
N LEU A 103 1.38 -5.09 -16.11
CA LEU A 103 2.00 -3.77 -16.17
C LEU A 103 3.49 -3.91 -16.48
N ASP A 104 3.87 -3.55 -17.70
CA ASP A 104 5.25 -3.39 -18.11
C ASP A 104 5.70 -1.95 -17.87
N THR A 105 6.82 -1.78 -17.18
CA THR A 105 7.38 -0.46 -16.88
C THR A 105 8.20 0.12 -18.03
N ALA A 106 8.52 -0.68 -19.04
CA ALA A 106 9.37 -0.30 -20.18
C ALA A 106 10.70 0.36 -19.74
N GLY A 107 11.25 -0.06 -18.61
CA GLY A 107 12.49 0.50 -18.03
C GLY A 107 12.32 1.89 -17.39
N ARG A 108 11.11 2.39 -17.23
CA ARG A 108 10.82 3.64 -16.53
C ARG A 108 10.72 3.43 -15.03
N CYS A 109 11.06 4.46 -14.25
CA CYS A 109 10.85 4.47 -12.81
C CYS A 109 9.36 4.35 -12.49
N ALA A 110 8.98 3.27 -11.82
CA ALA A 110 7.60 2.98 -11.45
C ALA A 110 7.55 2.37 -10.06
N GLY A 111 6.84 3.01 -9.15
CA GLY A 111 6.73 2.62 -7.74
C GLY A 111 5.31 2.51 -7.25
N VAL A 112 5.12 1.86 -6.10
CA VAL A 112 3.85 1.75 -5.39
C VAL A 112 3.99 2.28 -3.97
N ALA A 113 2.97 2.97 -3.47
CA ALA A 113 2.98 3.78 -2.26
C ALA A 113 2.97 2.96 -0.95
N TYR A 114 3.84 1.97 -0.83
CA TYR A 114 4.06 1.21 0.41
C TYR A 114 5.02 1.94 1.35
N TYR A 115 4.60 3.11 1.82
CA TYR A 115 5.39 4.07 2.61
C TYR A 115 5.96 3.49 3.91
N ARG A 116 5.36 2.41 4.46
CA ARG A 116 5.82 1.78 5.72
C ARG A 116 7.23 1.21 5.63
N ARG A 117 7.72 0.87 4.44
CA ARG A 117 9.11 0.47 4.21
C ARG A 117 10.12 1.55 4.65
N LEU A 118 9.70 2.83 4.65
CA LEU A 118 10.50 3.98 5.07
C LEU A 118 10.33 4.35 6.55
N ALA A 119 9.45 3.68 7.29
CA ALA A 119 9.24 3.96 8.71
C ALA A 119 10.52 3.66 9.51
N PRO A 120 10.95 4.56 10.42
CA PRO A 120 12.16 4.35 11.22
C PRO A 120 12.14 3.04 12.03
N THR A 121 10.97 2.65 12.53
CA THR A 121 10.79 1.37 13.25
C THR A 121 11.00 0.15 12.33
N VAL A 122 10.58 0.23 11.07
CA VAL A 122 10.75 -0.85 10.09
C VAL A 122 12.22 -0.97 9.67
N ARG A 123 12.90 0.16 9.44
CA ARG A 123 14.33 0.18 9.15
C ARG A 123 15.13 -0.41 10.32
N ARG A 124 14.81 0.02 11.56
CA ARG A 124 15.44 -0.54 12.76
C ARG A 124 15.17 -2.04 12.91
N LEU A 125 13.91 -2.48 12.68
CA LEU A 125 13.57 -3.89 12.72
C LEU A 125 14.38 -4.70 11.68
N ARG A 126 14.60 -4.17 10.50
CA ARG A 126 15.42 -4.83 9.47
C ARG A 126 16.87 -5.02 9.91
N GLU A 127 17.48 -4.01 10.55
CA GLU A 127 18.82 -4.13 11.17
C GLU A 127 18.85 -5.22 12.25
N GLU A 128 17.80 -5.31 13.08
CA GLU A 128 17.68 -6.37 14.11
C GLU A 128 17.61 -7.79 13.51
N LEU A 129 17.06 -7.91 12.29
CA LEU A 129 16.92 -9.19 11.58
C LEU A 129 18.21 -9.66 10.92
N ASP A 130 19.25 -8.83 10.81
CA ASP A 130 20.56 -9.24 10.30
C ASP A 130 21.22 -10.27 11.25
N ASP A 131 20.96 -10.14 12.57
CA ASP A 131 21.53 -11.01 13.61
C ASP A 131 20.49 -11.92 14.27
N TRP A 132 19.25 -11.92 13.82
CA TRP A 132 18.17 -12.67 14.44
C TRP A 132 17.12 -13.16 13.45
N THR A 133 16.79 -14.44 13.49
CA THR A 133 15.71 -15.02 12.70
C THR A 133 14.54 -15.40 13.61
N PRO A 134 13.37 -14.77 13.47
CA PRO A 134 12.18 -15.18 14.23
C PRO A 134 11.60 -16.50 13.69
N ASP A 135 10.91 -17.23 14.57
CA ASP A 135 10.16 -18.44 14.19
C ASP A 135 8.71 -18.10 13.84
N ARG A 136 8.19 -17.03 14.45
CA ARG A 136 6.79 -16.61 14.29
C ARG A 136 6.64 -15.11 14.17
N VAL A 137 5.71 -14.69 13.32
CA VAL A 137 5.20 -13.32 13.25
C VAL A 137 3.69 -13.33 13.48
N GLU A 138 3.23 -12.47 14.38
CA GLU A 138 1.81 -12.16 14.57
C GLU A 138 1.52 -10.78 14.02
N VAL A 139 0.54 -10.70 13.11
CA VAL A 139 0.01 -9.44 12.57
C VAL A 139 -1.46 -9.34 12.93
N ARG A 140 -1.85 -8.27 13.61
CA ARG A 140 -3.26 -8.01 13.94
C ARG A 140 -3.62 -6.58 13.59
N PHE A 141 -4.68 -6.45 12.82
CA PHE A 141 -5.26 -5.15 12.50
C PHE A 141 -6.77 -5.21 12.66
N ARG A 142 -7.31 -4.21 13.36
CA ARG A 142 -8.75 -3.97 13.46
C ARG A 142 -9.01 -2.47 13.46
N CYS A 143 -9.96 -2.04 12.64
CA CYS A 143 -10.58 -0.72 12.77
C CYS A 143 -12.07 -0.81 12.44
N ALA A 144 -12.84 0.17 12.91
CA ALA A 144 -14.21 0.34 12.49
C ALA A 144 -14.26 0.84 11.03
N PHE A 145 -15.02 0.16 10.19
CA PHE A 145 -15.31 0.58 8.83
C PHE A 145 -16.69 0.05 8.41
N ALA A 146 -17.66 0.93 8.31
CA ALA A 146 -19.04 0.62 7.93
C ALA A 146 -19.63 1.81 7.16
N PRO A 147 -19.17 2.06 5.89
CA PRO A 147 -19.59 3.21 5.12
C PRO A 147 -21.08 3.13 4.77
N GLY A 148 -21.79 4.24 4.99
CA GLY A 148 -23.17 4.40 4.55
C GLY A 148 -23.31 4.53 3.03
N PRO A 149 -24.55 4.62 2.50
CA PRO A 149 -24.80 4.72 1.06
C PRO A 149 -24.11 5.91 0.38
N ASP A 150 -24.04 7.04 1.07
CA ASP A 150 -23.48 8.30 0.54
C ASP A 150 -22.04 8.54 0.99
N ASP A 151 -21.42 7.61 1.69
CA ASP A 151 -20.05 7.73 2.17
C ASP A 151 -19.08 7.70 0.97
N PRO A 152 -18.19 8.69 0.81
CA PRO A 152 -17.22 8.73 -0.28
C PRO A 152 -16.26 7.55 -0.28
N MET A 153 -16.15 6.78 0.82
CA MET A 153 -15.32 5.61 0.94
C MET A 153 -16.05 4.30 0.60
N ARG A 154 -17.36 4.36 0.28
CA ARG A 154 -18.17 3.17 -0.01
C ARG A 154 -17.62 2.31 -1.14
N TRP A 155 -16.95 2.90 -2.12
CA TRP A 155 -16.33 2.15 -3.22
C TRP A 155 -15.37 1.03 -2.75
N ARG A 156 -14.87 1.12 -1.51
CA ARG A 156 -14.01 0.07 -0.92
C ARG A 156 -14.78 -1.20 -0.56
N THR A 157 -16.11 -1.16 -0.52
CA THR A 157 -16.95 -2.33 -0.27
C THR A 157 -17.27 -3.13 -1.54
N ASP A 158 -16.89 -2.60 -2.70
CA ASP A 158 -17.04 -3.24 -4.02
C ASP A 158 -15.67 -3.76 -4.51
N PRO A 159 -15.44 -5.08 -4.53
CA PRO A 159 -14.18 -5.67 -4.98
C PRO A 159 -13.81 -5.32 -6.44
N ALA A 160 -14.81 -5.08 -7.29
CA ALA A 160 -14.56 -4.70 -8.69
C ALA A 160 -13.92 -3.32 -8.82
N LEU A 161 -14.09 -2.45 -7.83
CA LEU A 161 -13.49 -1.11 -7.77
C LEU A 161 -12.22 -1.08 -6.92
N SER A 162 -12.21 -1.82 -5.81
CA SER A 162 -11.18 -1.76 -4.75
C SER A 162 -10.12 -2.86 -4.86
N GLY A 163 -10.34 -3.86 -5.71
CA GLY A 163 -9.46 -5.01 -5.80
C GLY A 163 -9.54 -5.97 -4.61
N GLY A 164 -10.62 -5.91 -3.84
CA GLY A 164 -10.86 -6.73 -2.65
C GLY A 164 -11.44 -5.93 -1.48
N GLY A 165 -11.49 -6.54 -0.31
CA GLY A 165 -11.97 -5.91 0.92
C GLY A 165 -10.83 -5.47 1.84
N VAL A 166 -10.94 -5.84 3.13
CA VAL A 166 -9.95 -5.45 4.15
C VAL A 166 -8.56 -5.99 3.84
N LEU A 167 -8.45 -7.14 3.16
CA LEU A 167 -7.16 -7.71 2.78
C LEU A 167 -6.44 -6.83 1.76
N ALA A 168 -7.12 -6.41 0.71
CA ALA A 168 -6.56 -5.53 -0.31
C ALA A 168 -6.28 -4.11 0.24
N ASP A 169 -7.15 -3.57 1.08
CA ASP A 169 -6.96 -2.22 1.63
C ASP A 169 -5.92 -2.19 2.77
N ALA A 170 -6.25 -2.72 3.93
CA ALA A 170 -5.39 -2.65 5.11
C ALA A 170 -4.36 -3.79 5.15
N GLY A 171 -4.76 -4.98 4.70
CA GLY A 171 -3.90 -6.18 4.69
C GLY A 171 -2.72 -6.05 3.75
N SER A 172 -2.89 -5.43 2.59
CA SER A 172 -1.81 -5.23 1.61
C SER A 172 -0.57 -4.57 2.20
N HIS A 173 -0.73 -3.57 3.05
CA HIS A 173 0.39 -2.95 3.77
C HIS A 173 1.16 -3.89 4.69
N ARG A 174 0.48 -4.86 5.31
CA ARG A 174 1.08 -5.82 6.23
C ARG A 174 1.73 -6.96 5.46
N ILE A 175 1.10 -7.38 4.37
CA ILE A 175 1.70 -8.33 3.42
C ILE A 175 2.97 -7.74 2.82
N ASP A 176 2.93 -6.49 2.35
CA ASP A 176 4.11 -5.79 1.85
C ASP A 176 5.24 -5.78 2.87
N LEU A 177 4.93 -5.44 4.12
CA LEU A 177 5.92 -5.45 5.20
C LEU A 177 6.55 -6.84 5.41
N LEU A 178 5.75 -7.91 5.40
CA LEU A 178 6.26 -9.27 5.54
C LEU A 178 7.14 -9.67 4.34
N LEU A 179 6.74 -9.33 3.13
CA LEU A 179 7.53 -9.59 1.93
C LEU A 179 8.83 -8.80 1.92
N HIS A 180 8.80 -7.55 2.38
CA HIS A 180 9.97 -6.68 2.48
C HIS A 180 11.00 -7.19 3.52
N LEU A 181 10.52 -7.73 4.65
CA LEU A 181 11.38 -8.22 5.73
C LEU A 181 11.87 -9.66 5.53
N PHE A 182 11.05 -10.54 4.97
CA PHE A 182 11.30 -11.98 4.93
C PHE A 182 11.30 -12.59 3.53
N GLY A 183 11.07 -11.79 2.50
CA GLY A 183 10.97 -12.28 1.13
C GLY A 183 9.70 -13.10 0.89
N ARG A 184 9.73 -13.96 -0.14
CA ARG A 184 8.58 -14.71 -0.64
C ARG A 184 8.25 -15.92 0.24
N PRO A 185 7.02 -16.04 0.79
CA PRO A 185 6.57 -17.28 1.41
C PRO A 185 6.42 -18.38 0.37
N HIS A 186 6.69 -19.61 0.73
CA HIS A 186 6.53 -20.73 -0.20
C HIS A 186 5.10 -21.23 -0.30
N GLU A 187 4.29 -20.96 0.74
CA GLU A 187 2.91 -21.43 0.85
C GLU A 187 2.10 -20.48 1.73
N LEU A 188 0.80 -20.43 1.48
CA LEU A 188 -0.15 -19.77 2.40
C LEU A 188 -1.47 -20.53 2.49
N THR A 189 -2.17 -20.34 3.62
CA THR A 189 -3.59 -20.65 3.80
C THR A 189 -4.35 -19.39 4.12
N ALA A 190 -5.63 -19.31 3.72
CA ALA A 190 -6.46 -18.15 4.03
C ALA A 190 -7.93 -18.51 4.26
N ARG A 191 -8.61 -17.66 5.05
CA ARG A 191 -10.05 -17.62 5.25
C ARG A 191 -10.51 -16.17 5.14
N LEU A 192 -11.46 -15.93 4.25
CA LEU A 192 -12.05 -14.61 3.99
C LEU A 192 -13.52 -14.64 4.39
N GLY A 193 -14.00 -13.63 5.12
CA GLY A 193 -15.37 -13.66 5.60
C GLY A 193 -15.96 -12.32 6.02
N GLY A 194 -17.20 -12.36 6.52
CA GLY A 194 -17.88 -11.16 6.98
C GLY A 194 -18.15 -10.16 5.86
N ARG A 195 -18.68 -10.58 4.71
CA ARG A 195 -18.77 -9.74 3.51
C ARG A 195 -19.79 -8.60 3.63
N PHE A 196 -19.47 -7.47 3.02
CA PHE A 196 -20.43 -6.41 2.72
C PHE A 196 -21.42 -6.86 1.64
N PRO A 197 -22.59 -6.21 1.54
CA PRO A 197 -23.55 -6.49 0.45
C PRO A 197 -22.94 -6.38 -0.94
N ASP A 198 -22.00 -5.45 -1.14
CA ASP A 198 -21.28 -5.22 -2.42
C ASP A 198 -20.16 -6.26 -2.66
N GLY A 199 -19.90 -7.19 -1.72
CA GLY A 199 -19.06 -8.36 -1.91
C GLY A 199 -17.70 -8.34 -1.21
N ALA A 200 -17.15 -7.18 -0.84
CA ALA A 200 -15.85 -7.08 -0.19
C ALA A 200 -15.83 -7.77 1.18
N GLU A 201 -14.79 -8.53 1.47
CA GLU A 201 -14.62 -9.18 2.77
C GLU A 201 -14.23 -8.17 3.85
N ARG A 202 -14.81 -8.36 5.05
CA ARG A 202 -14.54 -7.56 6.26
C ARG A 202 -13.49 -8.18 7.15
N ARG A 203 -13.18 -9.45 6.95
CA ARG A 203 -12.22 -10.22 7.72
C ARG A 203 -11.38 -11.09 6.80
N ALA A 204 -10.07 -11.05 7.00
CA ALA A 204 -9.14 -11.97 6.38
C ALA A 204 -8.18 -12.53 7.44
N GLU A 205 -8.04 -13.84 7.44
CA GLU A 205 -7.11 -14.58 8.30
C GLU A 205 -6.21 -15.41 7.40
N LEU A 206 -4.90 -15.16 7.50
CA LEU A 206 -3.89 -15.81 6.67
C LEU A 206 -2.80 -16.43 7.55
N THR A 207 -2.29 -17.57 7.12
CA THR A 207 -1.01 -18.10 7.57
C THR A 207 -0.08 -18.18 6.37
N LEU A 208 1.05 -17.47 6.44
CA LEU A 208 2.13 -17.54 5.45
C LEU A 208 3.28 -18.34 6.02
N ALA A 209 3.87 -19.24 5.23
CA ALA A 209 4.98 -20.08 5.63
C ALA A 209 6.18 -19.90 4.70
N TRP A 210 7.38 -19.81 5.29
CA TRP A 210 8.66 -19.74 4.58
C TRP A 210 9.44 -21.04 4.69
N ARG A 211 10.30 -21.31 3.71
CA ARG A 211 11.16 -22.52 3.75
C ARG A 211 12.17 -22.50 4.90
N SER A 212 12.43 -21.35 5.50
CA SER A 212 13.24 -21.21 6.70
C SER A 212 12.61 -21.77 7.97
N GLY A 213 11.31 -22.12 7.94
CA GLY A 213 10.53 -22.50 9.11
C GLY A 213 9.72 -21.35 9.72
N LEU A 214 9.98 -20.10 9.31
CA LEU A 214 9.19 -18.95 9.74
C LEU A 214 7.72 -19.12 9.35
N GLN A 215 6.81 -18.75 10.26
CA GLN A 215 5.37 -18.63 10.01
C GLN A 215 4.85 -17.27 10.42
N ALA A 216 4.03 -16.64 9.57
CA ALA A 216 3.32 -15.42 9.91
C ALA A 216 1.81 -15.67 9.97
N HIS A 217 1.18 -15.31 11.09
CA HIS A 217 -0.27 -15.34 11.27
C HIS A 217 -0.79 -13.92 11.18
N CYS A 218 -1.65 -13.66 10.20
CA CYS A 218 -2.22 -12.35 9.91
C CYS A 218 -3.72 -12.39 10.11
N LEU A 219 -4.24 -11.54 11.00
CA LEU A 219 -5.65 -11.26 11.15
C LEU A 219 -5.88 -9.78 10.87
N VAL A 220 -6.61 -9.49 9.80
CA VAL A 220 -7.01 -8.12 9.44
C VAL A 220 -8.52 -8.05 9.34
N GLU A 221 -9.12 -7.03 9.96
CA GLU A 221 -10.58 -6.94 10.01
C GLU A 221 -11.09 -5.50 10.07
N TRP A 222 -12.16 -5.26 9.36
CA TRP A 222 -13.08 -4.15 9.54
C TRP A 222 -14.19 -4.60 10.49
N GLY A 223 -14.03 -4.33 11.76
CA GLY A 223 -14.89 -4.86 12.81
C GLY A 223 -15.09 -3.90 13.96
N GLU A 224 -16.04 -4.25 14.81
CA GLU A 224 -16.31 -3.53 16.05
C GLU A 224 -15.28 -3.87 17.13
N GLY A 225 -15.23 -3.04 18.17
CA GLY A 225 -14.31 -3.18 19.28
C GLY A 225 -13.12 -2.23 19.20
N SER A 226 -12.20 -2.36 20.17
CA SER A 226 -11.03 -1.47 20.25
C SER A 226 -10.13 -1.63 19.02
N PRO A 227 -9.63 -0.51 18.44
CA PRO A 227 -8.67 -0.58 17.35
C PRO A 227 -7.41 -1.36 17.75
N VAL A 228 -6.89 -2.15 16.82
CA VAL A 228 -5.64 -2.91 16.99
C VAL A 228 -4.78 -2.68 15.76
N ASP A 229 -3.49 -2.45 15.97
CA ASP A 229 -2.49 -2.42 14.91
C ASP A 229 -1.16 -2.92 15.47
N LEU A 230 -0.90 -4.21 15.31
CA LEU A 230 0.19 -4.94 15.96
C LEU A 230 0.98 -5.74 14.94
N VAL A 231 2.30 -5.65 15.06
CA VAL A 231 3.24 -6.62 14.49
C VAL A 231 4.15 -7.10 15.62
N ARG A 232 4.17 -8.42 15.88
CA ARG A 232 5.01 -9.05 16.89
C ARG A 232 5.81 -10.19 16.26
N LEU A 233 7.09 -10.18 16.51
CA LEU A 233 8.03 -11.22 16.08
C LEU A 233 8.52 -11.98 17.31
N THR A 234 8.61 -13.31 17.24
CA THR A 234 9.14 -14.16 18.30
C THR A 234 10.03 -15.26 17.74
N GLY A 235 11.09 -15.60 18.44
CA GLY A 235 12.00 -16.69 18.08
C GLY A 235 13.26 -16.67 18.92
N GLY A 236 13.86 -17.84 19.20
CA GLY A 236 15.09 -17.93 19.97
C GLY A 236 15.03 -17.28 21.36
N GLY A 237 13.87 -17.28 22.03
CA GLY A 237 13.67 -16.61 23.31
C GLY A 237 13.56 -15.08 23.25
N ARG A 238 13.61 -14.48 22.07
CA ARG A 238 13.49 -13.04 21.82
C ARG A 238 12.10 -12.68 21.31
N THR A 239 11.64 -11.48 21.69
CA THR A 239 10.39 -10.89 21.17
C THR A 239 10.64 -9.44 20.76
N VAL A 240 10.09 -9.03 19.62
CA VAL A 240 10.04 -7.64 19.18
C VAL A 240 8.60 -7.29 18.83
N THR A 241 8.09 -6.16 19.31
CA THR A 241 6.71 -5.73 19.11
C THR A 241 6.66 -4.28 18.59
N LEU A 242 5.93 -4.06 17.52
CA LEU A 242 5.51 -2.74 17.01
C LEU A 242 4.00 -2.58 17.27
N ALA A 243 3.62 -1.67 18.17
CA ALA A 243 2.22 -1.48 18.55
C ALA A 243 1.95 -0.08 19.14
N PRO A 244 1.05 0.72 18.55
CA PRO A 244 0.52 0.58 17.18
C PRO A 244 1.64 0.61 16.13
N LEU A 245 1.48 -0.07 15.00
CA LEU A 245 2.51 -0.21 13.96
C LEU A 245 3.09 1.15 13.50
N ASP A 246 2.23 2.14 13.29
CA ASP A 246 2.62 3.45 12.80
C ASP A 246 2.96 4.46 13.93
N SER A 247 3.05 4.02 15.21
CA SER A 247 3.29 4.92 16.36
C SER A 247 4.76 5.32 16.55
N GLY A 248 5.67 4.66 15.88
CA GLY A 248 7.10 4.78 16.13
C GLY A 248 7.58 4.04 17.38
N ARG A 249 6.71 3.29 18.07
CA ARG A 249 7.07 2.51 19.27
C ARG A 249 7.54 1.11 18.87
N MET A 250 8.70 0.74 19.38
CA MET A 250 9.27 -0.60 19.25
C MET A 250 9.66 -1.11 20.64
N HIS A 251 9.20 -2.31 21.00
CA HIS A 251 9.52 -2.95 22.27
C HIS A 251 10.21 -4.28 22.05
N ALA A 252 11.43 -4.40 22.58
CA ALA A 252 12.27 -5.59 22.54
C ALA A 252 12.76 -5.94 23.95
N PRO A 253 11.97 -6.69 24.77
CA PRO A 253 12.37 -7.09 26.11
C PRO A 253 13.71 -7.85 26.12
N PRO A 254 14.52 -7.73 27.22
CA PRO A 254 14.22 -7.05 28.49
C PRO A 254 14.43 -5.53 28.49
N GLY A 255 14.83 -4.92 27.37
CA GLY A 255 15.03 -3.48 27.27
C GLY A 255 13.74 -2.67 27.36
N PRO A 256 13.83 -1.37 27.68
CA PRO A 256 12.68 -0.46 27.65
C PRO A 256 12.19 -0.27 26.21
N PRO A 257 10.90 0.13 26.01
CA PRO A 257 10.42 0.51 24.70
C PRO A 257 11.23 1.68 24.13
N SER A 258 11.61 1.58 22.87
CA SER A 258 12.22 2.68 22.10
C SER A 258 11.14 3.45 21.36
N LEU A 259 11.38 4.75 21.17
CA LEU A 259 10.54 5.63 20.36
C LEU A 259 11.36 6.13 19.17
N LEU A 260 10.94 5.76 17.97
CA LEU A 260 11.50 6.13 16.69
C LEU A 260 10.41 6.89 15.91
N PRO A 261 10.27 8.21 16.11
CA PRO A 261 9.13 8.96 15.59
C PRO A 261 9.03 8.85 14.07
N PRO A 262 7.84 8.49 13.53
CA PRO A 262 7.62 8.55 12.09
C PRO A 262 7.54 10.00 11.61
N ALA A 263 7.68 10.20 10.30
CA ALA A 263 7.37 11.49 9.70
C ALA A 263 5.90 11.88 9.98
N ALA A 264 5.64 13.14 10.26
CA ALA A 264 4.28 13.65 10.52
C ALA A 264 3.32 13.37 9.34
N ASN A 265 3.86 13.44 8.12
CA ASN A 265 3.19 12.97 6.92
C ASN A 265 4.00 11.81 6.32
N PRO A 266 3.51 10.55 6.38
CA PRO A 266 4.26 9.39 5.90
C PRO A 266 4.47 9.37 4.37
N HIS A 267 3.72 10.18 3.62
CA HIS A 267 3.93 10.34 2.17
C HIS A 267 5.10 11.26 1.85
N GLN A 268 5.54 12.11 2.76
CA GLN A 268 6.67 13.00 2.51
C GLN A 268 7.97 12.21 2.24
N PRO A 269 8.43 11.27 3.09
CA PRO A 269 9.60 10.47 2.77
C PRO A 269 9.41 9.58 1.53
N LEU A 270 8.19 9.10 1.26
CA LEU A 270 7.88 8.33 0.06
C LEU A 270 8.06 9.14 -1.23
N LEU A 271 7.52 10.36 -1.26
CA LEU A 271 7.64 11.25 -2.42
C LEU A 271 9.09 11.72 -2.62
N ALA A 272 9.82 11.98 -1.53
CA ALA A 272 11.24 12.29 -1.60
C ALA A 272 12.07 11.12 -2.16
N ASP A 273 11.80 9.89 -1.72
CA ASP A 273 12.44 8.68 -2.24
C ASP A 273 12.17 8.50 -3.74
N PHE A 274 10.92 8.65 -4.15
CA PHE A 274 10.54 8.53 -5.56
C PHE A 274 11.18 9.63 -6.44
N ALA A 275 11.18 10.89 -5.97
CA ALA A 275 11.82 11.99 -6.67
C ALA A 275 13.33 11.75 -6.82
N HIS A 276 13.98 11.24 -5.79
CA HIS A 276 15.38 10.84 -5.83
C HIS A 276 15.63 9.70 -6.84
N ALA A 277 14.77 8.67 -6.82
CA ALA A 277 14.86 7.55 -7.75
C ALA A 277 14.77 8.01 -9.21
N VAL A 278 13.82 8.91 -9.53
CA VAL A 278 13.68 9.50 -10.87
C VAL A 278 14.91 10.31 -11.26
N ALA A 279 15.45 11.11 -10.35
CA ALA A 279 16.60 11.99 -10.63
C ALA A 279 17.91 11.21 -10.83
N THR A 280 18.08 10.07 -10.16
CA THR A 280 19.33 9.29 -10.16
C THR A 280 19.29 8.04 -11.05
N GLY A 281 18.09 7.62 -11.50
CA GLY A 281 17.91 6.34 -12.18
C GLY A 281 17.96 5.13 -11.24
N ALA A 282 17.90 5.33 -9.93
CA ALA A 282 17.79 4.26 -8.94
C ALA A 282 16.37 3.69 -8.88
N ASP A 283 16.21 2.52 -8.24
CA ASP A 283 14.87 1.98 -7.94
C ASP A 283 14.22 2.76 -6.78
N PRO A 284 12.90 3.02 -6.83
CA PRO A 284 12.16 3.54 -5.69
C PRO A 284 12.07 2.48 -4.58
N VAL A 285 11.75 2.89 -3.35
CA VAL A 285 11.68 2.00 -2.18
C VAL A 285 10.77 0.77 -2.38
N CYS A 286 9.76 0.89 -3.21
CA CYS A 286 8.90 -0.21 -3.62
C CYS A 286 8.65 -0.17 -5.13
N PRO A 287 9.50 -0.81 -5.93
CA PRO A 287 9.27 -0.95 -7.38
C PRO A 287 8.00 -1.73 -7.68
N VAL A 288 7.37 -1.46 -8.82
CA VAL A 288 6.16 -2.19 -9.27
C VAL A 288 6.37 -3.71 -9.25
N GLY A 289 7.56 -4.20 -9.63
CA GLY A 289 7.87 -5.63 -9.61
C GLY A 289 7.76 -6.27 -8.22
N GLU A 290 8.12 -5.54 -7.15
CA GLU A 290 7.94 -6.01 -5.78
C GLU A 290 6.49 -5.85 -5.30
N ALA A 291 5.83 -4.75 -5.64
CA ALA A 291 4.43 -4.53 -5.28
C ALA A 291 3.48 -5.59 -5.87
N ARG A 292 3.79 -6.11 -7.06
CA ARG A 292 3.05 -7.24 -7.68
C ARG A 292 3.03 -8.48 -6.80
N LEU A 293 4.07 -8.73 -6.02
CA LEU A 293 4.12 -9.88 -5.11
C LEU A 293 3.03 -9.77 -4.02
N VAL A 294 2.63 -8.56 -3.65
CA VAL A 294 1.52 -8.34 -2.71
C VAL A 294 0.20 -8.76 -3.36
N ASP A 295 -0.03 -8.35 -4.60
CA ASP A 295 -1.22 -8.74 -5.36
C ASP A 295 -1.27 -10.28 -5.56
N ASP A 296 -0.15 -10.92 -5.86
CA ASP A 296 -0.05 -12.38 -5.99
C ASP A 296 -0.45 -13.10 -4.69
N VAL A 297 -0.05 -12.56 -3.52
CA VAL A 297 -0.47 -13.09 -2.22
C VAL A 297 -1.97 -12.89 -2.00
N ILE A 298 -2.55 -11.75 -2.39
CA ILE A 298 -4.00 -11.49 -2.28
C ILE A 298 -4.78 -12.48 -3.15
N VAL A 299 -4.40 -12.66 -4.41
CA VAL A 299 -5.01 -13.63 -5.34
C VAL A 299 -4.87 -15.07 -4.80
N ALA A 300 -3.71 -15.41 -4.25
CA ALA A 300 -3.51 -16.72 -3.65
C ALA A 300 -4.38 -16.93 -2.40
N ALA A 301 -4.61 -15.89 -1.59
CA ALA A 301 -5.50 -15.95 -0.44
C ALA A 301 -6.94 -16.22 -0.87
N GLU A 302 -7.42 -15.58 -1.94
CA GLU A 302 -8.74 -15.85 -2.53
C GLU A 302 -8.85 -17.29 -3.03
N ARG A 303 -7.81 -17.80 -3.70
CA ARG A 303 -7.77 -19.21 -4.15
C ARG A 303 -7.80 -20.19 -2.96
N SER A 304 -7.07 -19.90 -1.89
CA SER A 304 -7.05 -20.72 -0.68
C SER A 304 -8.43 -20.74 -0.01
N ASP A 305 -9.07 -19.59 0.14
CA ASP A 305 -10.41 -19.46 0.72
C ASP A 305 -11.44 -20.25 -0.11
N ALA A 306 -11.45 -20.08 -1.42
CA ALA A 306 -12.32 -20.82 -2.34
C ALA A 306 -12.08 -22.33 -2.29
N ALA A 307 -10.85 -22.78 -2.02
CA ALA A 307 -10.49 -24.18 -1.81
C ALA A 307 -10.77 -24.68 -0.37
N GLY A 308 -11.51 -23.94 0.44
CA GLY A 308 -11.83 -24.31 1.83
C GLY A 308 -10.64 -24.13 2.77
N GLY A 309 -9.73 -23.17 2.52
CA GLY A 309 -8.54 -22.88 3.33
C GLY A 309 -7.40 -23.86 3.11
N ARG A 310 -7.38 -24.56 1.99
CA ARG A 310 -6.26 -25.44 1.66
C ARG A 310 -5.01 -24.63 1.33
N PRO A 311 -3.81 -25.18 1.63
CA PRO A 311 -2.55 -24.55 1.27
C PRO A 311 -2.44 -24.30 -0.24
N VAL A 312 -1.96 -23.11 -0.60
CA VAL A 312 -1.66 -22.71 -1.98
C VAL A 312 -0.29 -22.04 -2.07
N ARG A 313 0.31 -22.15 -3.26
CA ARG A 313 1.56 -21.42 -3.55
C ARG A 313 1.21 -20.10 -4.23
N PRO A 314 1.69 -18.96 -3.72
CA PRO A 314 1.44 -17.66 -4.35
C PRO A 314 2.05 -17.53 -5.75
N TRP A 315 3.19 -18.19 -5.94
CA TRP A 315 4.01 -18.17 -7.16
C TRP A 315 3.93 -19.54 -7.83
N GLY A 316 2.97 -19.77 -8.66
CA GLY A 316 2.81 -21.03 -9.39
C GLY A 316 2.21 -20.79 -10.76
#